data_e268bb284f9d782e3f1ab911b9c1acd4
#
_entry.id   e268bb284f9d782e3f1ab911b9c1acd4
#
_cell.length_a   1.000
_cell.length_b   1.000
_cell.length_c   1.000
_cell.angle_alpha   90.00
_cell.angle_beta   90.00
_cell.angle_gamma   90.00
#
_symmetry.space_group_name_H-M   'P 1'
#
loop_
_entity.id
_entity.type
_entity.pdbx_description
1 polymer ?
#
loop_
_entity_poly.entity_id
_entity_poly.type
_entity_poly.pdbx_seq_one_letter_code
_entity_poly.pdbx_strand_id
1 'polypeptide(L)'
;MKWKIDETRHNILFDEHRYKILCCGRRWGKTYFAALWLLSTELQPNERRWIVFPSYTQAKMVAWNVLKNALAGRNVKINESELSITFRNNAKIELKGANNEDSIRGVSLNRVVLDEYAFMKENVWGEIIQPMLSQTKGEALFVGTPTGVQIIFTICG
;
A
#
# COMPACT_ATOMS: atom_id res chain seq x y z
N MET A 1 12.73 -7.62 -13.67
CA MET A 1 12.50 -8.64 -12.63
C MET A 1 11.29 -9.48 -13.05
N LYS A 2 11.45 -10.77 -13.23
CA LYS A 2 10.32 -11.67 -13.52
C LYS A 2 9.66 -12.04 -12.18
N TRP A 3 8.48 -11.55 -11.94
CA TRP A 3 7.67 -11.93 -10.78
C TRP A 3 7.12 -13.34 -11.00
N LYS A 4 7.50 -14.28 -10.15
CA LYS A 4 6.81 -15.59 -10.12
C LYS A 4 5.51 -15.42 -9.34
N ILE A 5 4.42 -15.40 -10.05
CA ILE A 5 3.07 -15.27 -9.50
C ILE A 5 2.45 -16.66 -9.54
N ASP A 6 2.11 -17.22 -8.38
CA ASP A 6 1.28 -18.41 -8.28
C ASP A 6 -0.21 -18.08 -8.50
N GLU A 7 -1.02 -19.12 -8.65
CA GLU A 7 -2.46 -18.95 -8.90
C GLU A 7 -3.17 -18.15 -7.80
N THR A 8 -2.81 -18.36 -6.55
CA THR A 8 -3.39 -17.63 -5.41
C THR A 8 -3.10 -16.13 -5.50
N ARG A 9 -1.84 -15.76 -5.74
CA ARG A 9 -1.45 -14.36 -5.91
C ARG A 9 -2.09 -13.73 -7.14
N HIS A 10 -2.17 -14.49 -8.23
CA HIS A 10 -2.85 -14.04 -9.45
C HIS A 10 -4.32 -13.70 -9.18
N ASN A 11 -5.05 -14.59 -8.51
CA ASN A 11 -6.46 -14.37 -8.21
C ASN A 11 -6.68 -13.13 -7.32
N ILE A 12 -5.81 -12.89 -6.33
CA ILE A 12 -5.89 -11.69 -5.50
C ILE A 12 -5.58 -10.42 -6.29
N LEU A 13 -4.58 -10.46 -7.19
CA LEU A 13 -4.22 -9.30 -8.01
C LEU A 13 -5.37 -8.82 -8.90
N PHE A 14 -6.10 -9.75 -9.49
CA PHE A 14 -7.18 -9.46 -10.44
C PHE A 14 -8.57 -9.54 -9.82
N ASP A 15 -8.65 -9.68 -8.51
CA ASP A 15 -9.92 -9.57 -7.79
C ASP A 15 -10.49 -8.16 -7.93
N GLU A 16 -11.78 -8.05 -8.25
CA GLU A 16 -12.45 -6.78 -8.55
C GLU A 16 -12.98 -6.06 -7.32
N HIS A 17 -12.92 -6.68 -6.13
CA HIS A 17 -13.38 -6.02 -4.92
C HIS A 17 -12.50 -4.81 -4.59
N ARG A 18 -13.16 -3.75 -4.22
CA ARG A 18 -12.52 -2.46 -3.90
C ARG A 18 -11.64 -2.53 -2.67
N TYR A 19 -12.04 -3.30 -1.67
CA TYR A 19 -11.29 -3.51 -0.43
C TYR A 19 -10.95 -4.99 -0.27
N LYS A 20 -9.67 -5.24 -0.06
CA LYS A 20 -9.12 -6.60 0.04
C LYS A 20 -8.39 -6.76 1.36
N ILE A 21 -8.50 -7.93 1.97
CA ILE A 21 -7.78 -8.28 3.20
C ILE A 21 -6.90 -9.47 2.91
N LEU A 22 -5.61 -9.32 3.18
CA LEU A 22 -4.60 -10.34 3.01
C LEU A 22 -3.99 -10.68 4.38
N CYS A 23 -4.39 -11.79 4.96
CA CYS A 23 -3.84 -12.30 6.20
C CYS A 23 -2.98 -13.52 5.91
N CYS A 24 -1.66 -13.36 5.92
CA CYS A 24 -0.71 -14.40 5.55
C CYS A 24 0.43 -14.50 6.56
N GLY A 25 0.93 -15.72 6.73
CA GLY A 25 2.07 -16.00 7.60
C GLY A 25 3.33 -15.22 7.23
N ARG A 26 4.28 -15.20 8.15
CA ARG A 26 5.62 -14.68 7.89
C ARG A 26 6.22 -15.46 6.70
N ARG A 27 7.09 -14.84 5.90
CA ARG A 27 7.74 -15.41 4.72
C ARG A 27 6.83 -15.66 3.49
N TRP A 28 5.56 -15.30 3.54
CA TRP A 28 4.68 -15.37 2.36
C TRP A 28 5.07 -14.38 1.24
N GLY A 29 5.85 -13.36 1.58
CA GLY A 29 6.26 -12.32 0.63
C GLY A 29 5.27 -11.17 0.53
N LYS A 30 4.60 -10.83 1.64
CA LYS A 30 3.56 -9.79 1.70
C LYS A 30 4.00 -8.45 1.12
N THR A 31 5.20 -7.98 1.48
CA THR A 31 5.72 -6.69 1.02
C THR A 31 5.97 -6.67 -0.48
N TYR A 32 6.50 -7.75 -1.04
CA TYR A 32 6.63 -7.92 -2.49
C TYR A 32 5.28 -7.91 -3.18
N PHE A 33 4.32 -8.65 -2.62
CA PHE A 33 2.97 -8.69 -3.15
C PHE A 33 2.29 -7.32 -3.10
N ALA A 34 2.46 -6.57 -2.02
CA ALA A 34 1.95 -5.21 -1.86
C ALA A 34 2.49 -4.27 -2.96
N ALA A 35 3.81 -4.31 -3.20
CA ALA A 35 4.43 -3.53 -4.27
C ALA A 35 3.90 -3.96 -5.65
N LEU A 36 3.79 -5.26 -5.90
CA LEU A 36 3.23 -5.80 -7.13
C LEU A 36 1.78 -5.35 -7.33
N TRP A 37 0.95 -5.42 -6.31
CA TRP A 37 -0.44 -5.00 -6.37
C TRP A 37 -0.57 -3.50 -6.66
N LEU A 38 0.27 -2.66 -6.05
CA LEU A 38 0.30 -1.23 -6.37
C LEU A 38 0.68 -0.94 -7.82
N LEU A 39 1.50 -1.80 -8.42
CA LEU A 39 2.00 -1.63 -9.79
C LEU A 39 1.21 -2.44 -10.83
N SER A 40 0.21 -3.22 -10.41
CA SER A 40 -0.53 -4.14 -11.27
C SER A 40 -1.47 -3.48 -12.28
N THR A 41 -1.78 -2.21 -12.07
CA THR A 41 -2.55 -1.40 -13.01
C THR A 41 -1.74 -0.21 -13.49
N GLU A 42 -2.03 0.27 -14.69
CA GLU A 42 -1.42 1.48 -15.23
C GLU A 42 -1.68 2.68 -14.31
N LEU A 43 -0.62 3.45 -14.04
CA LEU A 43 -0.75 4.69 -13.26
C LEU A 43 -1.24 5.80 -14.17
N GLN A 44 -2.41 6.35 -13.83
CA GLN A 44 -2.97 7.49 -14.55
C GLN A 44 -2.24 8.79 -14.18
N PRO A 45 -2.29 9.84 -15.03
CA PRO A 45 -1.66 11.12 -14.72
C PRO A 45 -2.12 11.67 -13.35
N ASN A 46 -1.16 12.14 -12.55
CA ASN A 46 -1.37 12.71 -11.21
C ASN A 46 -1.93 11.73 -10.15
N GLU A 47 -2.03 10.45 -10.47
CA GLU A 47 -2.52 9.43 -9.56
C GLU A 47 -1.58 9.29 -8.34
N ARG A 48 -2.16 9.05 -7.17
CA ARG A 48 -1.40 8.78 -5.95
C ARG A 48 -1.70 7.41 -5.40
N ARG A 49 -0.62 6.70 -5.05
CA ARG A 49 -0.68 5.39 -4.41
C ARG A 49 0.24 5.36 -3.19
N TRP A 50 -0.23 4.80 -2.09
CA TRP A 50 0.54 4.72 -0.85
C TRP A 50 0.73 3.29 -0.37
N ILE A 51 1.85 3.07 0.32
CA ILE A 51 2.02 1.97 1.28
C ILE A 51 2.16 2.61 2.64
N VAL A 52 1.23 2.30 3.55
CA VAL A 52 1.18 2.84 4.90
C VAL A 52 1.58 1.73 5.89
N PHE A 53 2.54 2.03 6.74
CA PHE A 53 2.96 1.20 7.87
C PHE A 53 2.57 1.88 9.18
N PRO A 54 2.55 1.16 10.32
CA PRO A 54 2.33 1.79 11.62
C PRO A 54 3.31 2.92 11.92
N SER A 55 4.56 2.82 11.46
CA SER A 55 5.56 3.88 11.57
C SER A 55 6.32 4.12 10.27
N TYR A 56 6.82 5.34 10.11
CA TYR A 56 7.65 5.73 8.97
C TYR A 56 8.97 4.93 8.91
N THR A 57 9.57 4.65 10.07
CA THR A 57 10.79 3.84 10.14
C THR A 57 10.56 2.43 9.62
N GLN A 58 9.44 1.79 9.98
CA GLN A 58 9.08 0.48 9.43
C GLN A 58 8.87 0.54 7.91
N ALA A 59 8.17 1.54 7.41
CA ALA A 59 7.97 1.73 5.97
C ALA A 59 9.31 1.76 5.23
N LYS A 60 10.26 2.55 5.72
CA LYS A 60 11.60 2.66 5.14
C LYS A 60 12.37 1.35 5.18
N MET A 61 12.41 0.70 6.33
CA MET A 61 13.20 -0.54 6.51
C MET A 61 12.65 -1.72 5.72
N VAL A 62 11.32 -1.84 5.62
CA VAL A 62 10.65 -3.03 5.07
C VAL A 62 10.37 -2.90 3.58
N ALA A 63 9.82 -1.77 3.14
CA ALA A 63 9.24 -1.64 1.81
C ALA A 63 10.06 -0.78 0.82
N TRP A 64 10.90 0.12 1.30
CA TRP A 64 11.56 1.10 0.43
C TRP A 64 12.45 0.47 -0.64
N ASN A 65 13.33 -0.44 -0.25
CA ASN A 65 14.20 -1.13 -1.21
C ASN A 65 13.42 -2.06 -2.12
N VAL A 66 12.37 -2.71 -1.64
CA VAL A 66 11.49 -3.56 -2.45
C VAL A 66 10.86 -2.74 -3.57
N LEU A 67 10.31 -1.57 -3.24
CA LEU A 67 9.68 -0.69 -4.21
C LEU A 67 10.68 -0.13 -5.23
N LYS A 68 11.86 0.33 -4.79
CA LYS A 68 12.92 0.80 -5.69
C LYS A 68 13.39 -0.31 -6.64
N ASN A 69 13.57 -1.52 -6.14
CA ASN A 69 13.99 -2.66 -6.96
C ASN A 69 12.91 -3.06 -7.98
N ALA A 70 11.65 -2.98 -7.61
CA ALA A 70 10.54 -3.25 -8.52
C ALA A 70 10.48 -2.26 -9.70
N LEU A 71 10.98 -1.05 -9.50
CA LEU A 71 11.00 0.03 -10.50
C LEU A 71 12.38 0.27 -11.11
N ALA A 72 13.35 -0.61 -10.83
CA ALA A 72 14.69 -0.51 -11.40
C ALA A 72 14.65 -0.51 -12.94
N GLY A 73 15.40 0.39 -13.55
CA GLY A 73 15.44 0.58 -15.01
C GLY A 73 14.26 1.37 -15.59
N ARG A 74 13.29 1.79 -14.78
CA ARG A 74 12.22 2.69 -15.21
C ARG A 74 12.63 4.14 -15.06
N ASN A 75 12.10 5.01 -15.93
CA ASN A 75 12.37 6.45 -15.85
C ASN A 75 11.47 7.09 -14.78
N VAL A 76 11.97 7.09 -13.55
CA VAL A 76 11.30 7.64 -12.37
C VAL A 76 12.23 8.54 -11.57
N LYS A 77 11.66 9.51 -10.85
CA LYS A 77 12.39 10.37 -9.93
C LYS A 77 12.20 9.86 -8.50
N ILE A 78 13.28 9.52 -7.84
CA ILE A 78 13.30 9.01 -6.46
C ILE A 78 13.65 10.14 -5.50
N ASN A 79 12.86 10.29 -4.44
CA ASN A 79 13.13 11.19 -3.31
C ASN A 79 13.32 10.36 -2.05
N GLU A 80 14.58 10.22 -1.62
CA GLU A 80 14.96 9.40 -0.46
C GLU A 80 14.49 9.98 0.89
N SER A 81 14.37 11.31 0.99
CA SER A 81 13.95 11.95 2.23
C SER A 81 12.44 11.85 2.46
N GLU A 82 11.66 11.90 1.39
CA GLU A 82 10.20 11.78 1.45
C GLU A 82 9.71 10.35 1.22
N LEU A 83 10.59 9.41 0.89
CA LEU A 83 10.27 8.06 0.46
C LEU A 83 9.20 8.05 -0.64
N SER A 84 9.43 8.83 -1.69
CA SER A 84 8.51 8.97 -2.81
C SER A 84 9.18 8.68 -4.16
N ILE A 85 8.39 8.13 -5.07
CA ILE A 85 8.78 7.86 -6.44
C ILE A 85 7.78 8.53 -7.36
N THR A 86 8.27 9.43 -8.21
CA THR A 86 7.43 10.19 -9.16
C THR A 86 7.70 9.71 -10.58
N PHE A 87 6.63 9.40 -11.30
CA PHE A 87 6.63 8.98 -12.69
C PHE A 87 6.59 10.20 -13.64
N ARG A 88 6.86 9.99 -14.93
CA ARG A 88 6.88 11.06 -15.94
C ARG A 88 5.53 11.77 -16.10
N ASN A 89 4.42 11.08 -15.88
CA ASN A 89 3.07 11.63 -15.93
C ASN A 89 2.61 12.28 -14.62
N ASN A 90 3.55 12.54 -13.70
CA ASN A 90 3.31 13.08 -12.38
C ASN A 90 2.52 12.15 -11.42
N ALA A 91 2.30 10.89 -11.78
CA ALA A 91 1.83 9.91 -10.82
C ALA A 91 2.89 9.66 -9.75
N LYS A 92 2.46 9.37 -8.53
CA LYS A 92 3.38 9.24 -7.40
C LYS A 92 3.04 8.04 -6.53
N ILE A 93 4.08 7.31 -6.13
CA ILE A 93 4.00 6.27 -5.10
C ILE A 93 4.80 6.73 -3.89
N GLU A 94 4.20 6.69 -2.71
CA GLU A 94 4.80 7.17 -1.47
C GLU A 94 4.66 6.13 -0.35
N LEU A 95 5.70 6.04 0.48
CA LEU A 95 5.64 5.31 1.74
C LEU A 95 5.29 6.27 2.87
N LYS A 96 4.37 5.86 3.76
CA LYS A 96 3.87 6.67 4.87
C LYS A 96 3.90 5.88 6.18
N GLY A 97 4.02 6.61 7.29
CA GLY A 97 3.84 6.07 8.63
C GLY A 97 2.54 6.60 9.25
N ALA A 98 1.69 5.71 9.73
CA ALA A 98 0.43 6.09 10.36
C ALA A 98 0.61 6.78 11.74
N ASN A 99 1.79 6.70 12.33
CA ASN A 99 2.12 7.38 13.58
C ASN A 99 2.19 8.92 13.44
N ASN A 100 2.30 9.44 12.22
CA ASN A 100 2.18 10.87 11.92
C ASN A 100 0.91 11.09 11.08
N GLU A 101 -0.20 11.32 11.76
CA GLU A 101 -1.52 11.49 11.12
C GLU A 101 -1.56 12.66 10.14
N ASP A 102 -0.81 13.73 10.40
CA ASP A 102 -0.77 14.90 9.49
C ASP A 102 -0.14 14.55 8.13
N SER A 103 0.80 13.60 8.12
CA SER A 103 1.46 13.16 6.89
C SER A 103 0.57 12.29 5.98
N ILE A 104 -0.52 11.75 6.53
CA ILE A 104 -1.46 10.86 5.82
C ILE A 104 -2.83 11.50 5.58
N ARG A 105 -2.89 12.84 5.51
CA ARG A 105 -4.12 13.62 5.27
C ARG A 105 -3.99 14.50 4.03
N GLY A 106 -5.11 14.99 3.55
CA GLY A 106 -5.16 16.14 2.65
C GLY A 106 -4.86 15.87 1.19
N VAL A 107 -4.94 14.64 0.72
CA VAL A 107 -4.76 14.28 -0.69
C VAL A 107 -5.90 13.39 -1.20
N SER A 108 -6.05 13.34 -2.52
CA SER A 108 -6.85 12.30 -3.17
C SER A 108 -6.00 11.07 -3.40
N LEU A 109 -6.48 9.91 -2.99
CA LEU A 109 -5.72 8.67 -3.00
C LEU A 109 -6.41 7.64 -3.91
N ASN A 110 -5.66 7.02 -4.81
CA ASN A 110 -6.21 6.08 -5.80
C ASN A 110 -6.04 4.62 -5.37
N ARG A 111 -4.90 4.29 -4.77
CA ARG A 111 -4.64 2.97 -4.18
C ARG A 111 -3.86 3.10 -2.89
N VAL A 112 -4.16 2.23 -1.94
CA VAL A 112 -3.40 2.17 -0.69
C VAL A 112 -3.22 0.73 -0.23
N VAL A 113 -2.02 0.44 0.23
CA VAL A 113 -1.72 -0.73 1.04
C VAL A 113 -1.59 -0.28 2.49
N LEU A 114 -2.30 -0.93 3.39
CA LEU A 114 -2.18 -0.75 4.84
C LEU A 114 -1.49 -1.99 5.40
N ASP A 115 -0.16 -1.94 5.54
CA ASP A 115 0.64 -3.08 6.02
C ASP A 115 0.75 -3.05 7.54
N GLU A 116 0.67 -4.22 8.16
CA GLU A 116 0.59 -4.41 9.62
C GLU A 116 -0.56 -3.58 10.24
N TYR A 117 -1.70 -3.56 9.55
CA TYR A 117 -2.86 -2.74 9.90
C TYR A 117 -3.34 -2.92 11.35
N ALA A 118 -3.24 -4.11 11.91
CA ALA A 118 -3.62 -4.39 13.28
C ALA A 118 -2.88 -3.56 14.34
N PHE A 119 -1.72 -3.00 13.99
CA PHE A 119 -0.91 -2.13 14.87
C PHE A 119 -1.14 -0.64 14.64
N MET A 120 -2.07 -0.27 13.75
CA MET A 120 -2.48 1.11 13.53
C MET A 120 -3.62 1.49 14.49
N LYS A 121 -3.79 2.80 14.72
CA LYS A 121 -4.94 3.31 15.46
C LYS A 121 -6.23 3.09 14.66
N GLU A 122 -7.34 2.89 15.35
CA GLU A 122 -8.65 2.61 14.72
C GLU A 122 -9.13 3.72 13.77
N ASN A 123 -8.80 4.98 14.08
CA ASN A 123 -9.21 6.14 13.28
C ASN A 123 -8.47 6.25 11.93
N VAL A 124 -7.35 5.56 11.75
CA VAL A 124 -6.54 5.65 10.53
C VAL A 124 -7.34 5.29 9.29
N TRP A 125 -8.11 4.22 9.34
CA TRP A 125 -8.94 3.84 8.20
C TRP A 125 -10.17 4.73 8.06
N GLY A 126 -11.06 4.73 9.04
CA GLY A 126 -12.39 5.33 8.90
C GLY A 126 -12.39 6.85 8.80
N GLU A 127 -11.49 7.53 9.51
CA GLU A 127 -11.45 8.99 9.56
C GLU A 127 -10.42 9.61 8.62
N ILE A 128 -9.40 8.88 8.21
CA ILE A 128 -8.27 9.43 7.43
C ILE A 128 -8.21 8.86 6.02
N ILE A 129 -8.01 7.56 5.89
CA ILE A 129 -7.72 6.93 4.57
C ILE A 129 -8.98 6.77 3.73
N GLN A 130 -10.03 6.22 4.29
CA GLN A 130 -11.27 5.95 3.55
C GLN A 130 -11.88 7.20 2.89
N PRO A 131 -11.95 8.38 3.53
CA PRO A 131 -12.42 9.59 2.88
C PRO A 131 -11.60 10.00 1.65
N MET A 132 -10.28 9.84 1.69
CA MET A 132 -9.40 10.15 0.55
C MET A 132 -9.59 9.19 -0.63
N LEU A 133 -9.87 7.92 -0.35
CA LEU A 133 -10.19 6.92 -1.40
C LEU A 133 -11.59 7.11 -1.98
N SER A 134 -12.52 7.63 -1.19
CA SER A 134 -13.91 7.81 -1.64
C SER A 134 -14.03 8.81 -2.79
N GLN A 135 -13.19 9.83 -2.82
CA GLN A 135 -13.17 10.83 -3.88
C GLN A 135 -12.79 10.25 -5.26
N THR A 136 -11.94 9.26 -5.27
CA THR A 136 -11.39 8.64 -6.48
C THR A 136 -12.04 7.29 -6.80
N LYS A 137 -12.91 6.77 -5.93
CA LYS A 137 -13.36 5.37 -5.91
C LYS A 137 -12.18 4.40 -5.82
N GLY A 138 -11.12 4.81 -5.12
CA GLY A 138 -9.86 4.08 -5.00
C GLY A 138 -9.98 2.76 -4.25
N GLU A 139 -8.93 1.96 -4.32
CA GLU A 139 -8.86 0.61 -3.79
C GLU A 139 -7.93 0.54 -2.56
N ALA A 140 -8.23 -0.37 -1.64
CA ALA A 140 -7.39 -0.63 -0.47
C ALA A 140 -7.07 -2.12 -0.33
N LEU A 141 -5.80 -2.40 0.03
CA LEU A 141 -5.33 -3.71 0.42
C LEU A 141 -4.83 -3.65 1.87
N PHE A 142 -5.54 -4.36 2.74
CA PHE A 142 -5.13 -4.54 4.13
C PHE A 142 -4.23 -5.77 4.23
N VAL A 143 -3.07 -5.62 4.82
CA VAL A 143 -2.09 -6.68 4.97
C VAL A 143 -1.79 -6.89 6.44
N GLY A 144 -1.79 -8.13 6.88
CA GLY A 144 -1.48 -8.50 8.25
C GLY A 144 -0.86 -9.87 8.37
N THR A 145 -0.22 -10.09 9.52
CA THR A 145 0.29 -11.41 9.92
C THR A 145 -0.63 -11.96 11.00
N PRO A 146 -1.08 -13.22 10.91
CA PRO A 146 -1.82 -13.85 12.00
C PRO A 146 -0.96 -13.83 13.27
N THR A 147 -1.42 -13.12 14.26
CA THR A 147 -0.93 -13.22 15.63
C THR A 147 -1.98 -14.03 16.38
N GLY A 148 -1.63 -14.92 17.29
CA GLY A 148 -2.57 -15.80 18.01
C GLY A 148 -3.70 -15.10 18.78
N VAL A 149 -3.95 -13.83 18.52
CA VAL A 149 -5.07 -13.01 19.00
C VAL A 149 -6.02 -12.84 17.82
N GLN A 150 -7.32 -13.01 18.04
CA GLN A 150 -8.34 -12.70 17.05
C GLN A 150 -8.25 -11.23 16.64
N ILE A 151 -7.77 -10.98 15.43
CA ILE A 151 -7.81 -9.65 14.84
C ILE A 151 -9.18 -9.53 14.16
N ILE A 152 -10.09 -8.78 14.76
CA ILE A 152 -11.38 -8.48 14.17
C ILE A 152 -11.18 -7.26 13.26
N PHE A 153 -11.14 -7.50 11.96
CA PHE A 153 -11.25 -6.44 10.97
C PHE A 153 -12.72 -6.12 10.77
N THR A 154 -13.21 -5.06 11.38
CA THR A 154 -14.54 -4.53 11.06
C THR A 154 -14.37 -3.50 9.93
N ILE A 155 -14.59 -3.92 8.71
CA ILE A 155 -14.73 -3.02 7.58
C ILE A 155 -16.22 -2.75 7.42
N CYS A 156 -16.69 -1.65 7.97
CA CYS A 156 -18.01 -1.14 7.65
C CYS A 156 -17.98 -0.53 6.25
N GLY A 157 -18.68 -1.18 5.33
CA GLY A 157 -18.87 -0.72 3.95
C GLY A 157 -19.77 0.52 3.88
#